data_6af5075a8cd792ad419367ffbb3c9efe
#
_entry.id   6af5075a8cd792ad419367ffbb3c9efe
#
_cell.length_a   1.000
_cell.length_b   1.000
_cell.length_c   1.000
_cell.angle_alpha   90.00
_cell.angle_beta   90.00
_cell.angle_gamma   90.00
#
_symmetry.space_group_name_H-M   'P 1'
#
loop_
_entity.id
_entity.type
_entity.pdbx_description
1 polymer ?
#
loop_
_entity_poly.entity_id
_entity_poly.type
_entity_poly.pdbx_seq_one_letter_code
_entity_poly.pdbx_strand_id
1 'polypeptide(L)'
;MAQPPGSGPTNPAGPQRHWQAPCPNCGAPVEFQSAASPVAVCSFCRSTVVRDGESLRKIGESAELFDDHTPLQLGASGQLQERAFTLVGRLQYGYGTGVEQGGDGKIDGSWNEWHALFADGASGWLSEDNDQYVMAFDVRPDAPLPPAESLRPGLRLGLIAKQWQVASLVRTKLLAAQGELPAPPALGQVYTVADLRNAQNQVATIDYADAAHPVLSVGLSVRLADLRLRGLREEPGADTKMLASRGFPCPNCGAPVAPKLAGTLSISCNACHSVIDLSQGIGGELQAFEQRQRFKPKIPLGKSGVLAIAGLPPLSWQVVGFAQRRGVGNGTFTWADYLLYNAAEGFAFLNDTEDGWVGWRTMTGVPEGGGERGANVVGWNGVRYRLTDSYLAEALYVEGEFYWKVQQGQRLRNADYSGTGAASGRRLSREESDNEVVWSQGGLIPASSIADAFGLPPELRRLIRPDVAPTSGSNISLSTVVVIVLILLLLFLLPRCGGYGGGYYGTAGGAYGGYSSGGGHK
;
A
#
# COMPACT_ATOMS: atom_id res chain seq x y z
N MET A 1 -53.88 -45.96 9.84
CA MET A 1 -53.66 -44.67 9.13
C MET A 1 -52.23 -44.27 9.42
N ALA A 2 -51.33 -44.50 8.49
CA ALA A 2 -49.90 -44.15 8.59
C ALA A 2 -49.65 -42.81 7.89
N GLN A 3 -49.01 -41.89 8.59
CA GLN A 3 -48.58 -40.61 8.01
C GLN A 3 -47.37 -40.80 7.07
N PRO A 4 -47.27 -40.05 5.96
CA PRO A 4 -46.12 -40.13 5.09
C PRO A 4 -44.92 -39.35 5.68
N PRO A 5 -43.66 -39.74 5.36
CA PRO A 5 -42.47 -39.08 5.88
C PRO A 5 -42.25 -37.70 5.25
N GLY A 6 -41.88 -36.76 6.10
CA GLY A 6 -41.62 -35.37 5.74
C GLY A 6 -40.44 -35.23 4.77
N SER A 7 -40.65 -34.41 3.77
CA SER A 7 -39.65 -33.95 2.83
C SER A 7 -38.63 -33.04 3.54
N GLY A 8 -37.38 -33.49 3.62
CA GLY A 8 -36.25 -32.68 4.05
C GLY A 8 -35.99 -31.52 3.08
N PRO A 9 -35.29 -30.48 3.54
CA PRO A 9 -35.04 -29.30 2.70
C PRO A 9 -34.11 -29.64 1.52
N THR A 10 -34.64 -29.50 0.32
CA THR A 10 -33.87 -29.59 -0.92
C THR A 10 -32.96 -28.39 -1.04
N ASN A 11 -31.69 -28.64 -0.94
CA ASN A 11 -30.62 -27.69 -1.20
C ASN A 11 -30.57 -27.46 -2.72
N PRO A 12 -30.76 -26.23 -3.25
CA PRO A 12 -30.57 -25.96 -4.67
C PRO A 12 -29.10 -25.66 -4.97
N ALA A 13 -28.23 -26.65 -4.87
CA ALA A 13 -26.94 -26.60 -5.53
C ALA A 13 -27.17 -26.94 -7.01
N GLY A 14 -27.22 -25.93 -7.86
CA GLY A 14 -27.15 -26.12 -9.31
C GLY A 14 -25.90 -26.94 -9.66
N PRO A 15 -25.91 -27.75 -10.71
CA PRO A 15 -24.81 -28.63 -11.04
C PRO A 15 -23.58 -27.79 -11.40
N GLN A 16 -22.60 -27.66 -10.51
CA GLN A 16 -21.23 -27.33 -10.85
C GLN A 16 -20.75 -28.48 -11.75
N ARG A 17 -20.74 -28.26 -13.05
CA ARG A 17 -20.23 -29.22 -14.00
C ARG A 17 -18.71 -29.20 -13.93
N HIS A 18 -18.12 -29.99 -13.07
CA HIS A 18 -16.70 -30.32 -13.12
C HIS A 18 -16.42 -30.96 -14.48
N TRP A 19 -15.51 -30.38 -15.21
CA TRP A 19 -15.01 -30.93 -16.47
C TRP A 19 -13.52 -31.24 -16.30
N GLN A 20 -13.08 -32.41 -16.76
CA GLN A 20 -11.72 -32.87 -16.65
C GLN A 20 -11.24 -33.44 -17.97
N ALA A 21 -10.01 -33.13 -18.35
CA ALA A 21 -9.35 -33.73 -19.49
C ALA A 21 -7.85 -33.90 -19.25
N PRO A 22 -7.17 -34.85 -19.95
CA PRO A 22 -5.73 -35.02 -19.83
C PRO A 22 -4.99 -33.84 -20.44
N CYS A 23 -3.93 -33.39 -19.77
CA CYS A 23 -3.03 -32.38 -20.30
C CYS A 23 -2.35 -32.88 -21.59
N PRO A 24 -2.38 -32.13 -22.70
CA PRO A 24 -1.77 -32.56 -23.96
C PRO A 24 -0.24 -32.63 -23.91
N ASN A 25 0.40 -32.06 -22.89
CA ASN A 25 1.86 -32.08 -22.72
C ASN A 25 2.36 -33.23 -21.83
N CYS A 26 1.69 -33.50 -20.68
CA CYS A 26 2.18 -34.48 -19.71
C CYS A 26 1.18 -35.58 -19.37
N GLY A 27 -0.03 -35.54 -19.90
CA GLY A 27 -1.09 -36.54 -19.61
C GLY A 27 -1.77 -36.40 -18.25
N ALA A 28 -1.30 -35.52 -17.37
CA ALA A 28 -1.92 -35.32 -16.06
C ALA A 28 -3.34 -34.74 -16.17
N PRO A 29 -4.24 -35.05 -15.24
CA PRO A 29 -5.60 -34.51 -15.27
C PRO A 29 -5.59 -32.99 -15.04
N VAL A 30 -6.31 -32.26 -15.90
CA VAL A 30 -6.62 -30.84 -15.72
C VAL A 30 -8.11 -30.72 -15.46
N GLU A 31 -8.45 -30.17 -14.31
CA GLU A 31 -9.82 -29.98 -13.87
C GLU A 31 -10.27 -28.54 -14.08
N PHE A 32 -11.51 -28.36 -14.50
CA PHE A 32 -12.19 -27.07 -14.61
C PHE A 32 -13.40 -27.08 -13.70
N GLN A 33 -13.46 -26.15 -12.77
CA GLN A 33 -14.60 -25.97 -11.87
C GLN A 33 -15.74 -25.19 -12.55
N SER A 34 -15.43 -24.48 -13.62
CA SER A 34 -16.41 -23.79 -14.45
C SER A 34 -16.40 -24.32 -15.88
N ALA A 35 -17.60 -24.64 -16.39
CA ALA A 35 -17.76 -24.91 -17.81
C ALA A 35 -17.50 -23.67 -18.70
N ALA A 36 -17.52 -22.48 -18.12
CA ALA A 36 -17.27 -21.22 -18.80
C ALA A 36 -15.78 -20.81 -18.83
N SER A 37 -14.92 -21.42 -18.00
CA SER A 37 -13.49 -21.14 -18.02
C SER A 37 -12.85 -21.70 -19.29
N PRO A 38 -12.31 -20.86 -20.19
CA PRO A 38 -11.73 -21.34 -21.45
C PRO A 38 -10.28 -21.84 -21.29
N VAL A 39 -9.58 -21.44 -20.23
CA VAL A 39 -8.14 -21.63 -20.05
C VAL A 39 -7.83 -22.16 -18.66
N ALA A 40 -6.83 -23.05 -18.57
CA ALA A 40 -6.23 -23.45 -17.31
C ALA A 40 -4.73 -23.66 -17.43
N VAL A 41 -4.03 -23.62 -16.29
CA VAL A 41 -2.62 -23.98 -16.19
C VAL A 41 -2.50 -25.34 -15.52
N CYS A 42 -1.85 -26.29 -16.19
CA CYS A 42 -1.63 -27.63 -15.67
C CYS A 42 -0.77 -27.57 -14.40
N SER A 43 -1.28 -28.12 -13.29
CA SER A 43 -0.59 -28.12 -11.99
C SER A 43 0.71 -28.97 -11.99
N PHE A 44 0.87 -29.91 -12.94
CA PHE A 44 2.03 -30.81 -13.03
C PHE A 44 3.15 -30.24 -13.89
N CYS A 45 2.84 -29.80 -15.13
CA CYS A 45 3.86 -29.37 -16.08
C CYS A 45 3.79 -27.89 -16.43
N ARG A 46 2.91 -27.14 -15.78
CA ARG A 46 2.73 -25.69 -15.99
C ARG A 46 2.35 -25.28 -17.42
N SER A 47 1.99 -26.23 -18.27
CA SER A 47 1.46 -25.89 -19.60
C SER A 47 0.17 -25.13 -19.48
N THR A 48 0.08 -23.98 -20.14
CA THR A 48 -1.18 -23.25 -20.32
C THR A 48 -1.96 -23.94 -21.43
N VAL A 49 -3.16 -24.36 -21.12
CA VAL A 49 -4.04 -25.13 -22.03
C VAL A 49 -5.35 -24.41 -22.23
N VAL A 50 -5.83 -24.42 -23.46
CA VAL A 50 -7.15 -23.90 -23.81
C VAL A 50 -8.09 -25.05 -24.10
N ARG A 51 -9.33 -24.90 -23.70
CA ARG A 51 -10.39 -25.85 -24.01
C ARG A 51 -10.80 -25.74 -25.46
N ASP A 52 -10.75 -26.86 -26.18
CA ASP A 52 -11.13 -27.00 -27.59
C ASP A 52 -12.14 -28.16 -27.71
N GLY A 53 -13.42 -27.81 -27.54
CA GLY A 53 -14.50 -28.80 -27.42
C GLY A 53 -14.35 -29.68 -26.18
N GLU A 54 -14.16 -31.00 -26.38
CA GLU A 54 -13.93 -31.98 -25.31
C GLU A 54 -12.44 -32.29 -25.07
N SER A 55 -11.52 -31.59 -25.76
CA SER A 55 -10.08 -31.76 -25.64
C SER A 55 -9.40 -30.49 -25.15
N LEU A 56 -8.11 -30.61 -24.79
CA LEU A 56 -7.26 -29.49 -24.43
C LEU A 56 -6.18 -29.29 -25.50
N ARG A 57 -5.85 -28.02 -25.78
CA ARG A 57 -4.74 -27.62 -26.65
C ARG A 57 -3.75 -26.77 -25.87
N LYS A 58 -2.47 -27.14 -25.87
CA LYS A 58 -1.39 -26.32 -25.28
C LYS A 58 -1.22 -25.03 -26.08
N ILE A 59 -1.18 -23.88 -25.38
CA ILE A 59 -0.96 -22.56 -25.97
C ILE A 59 0.29 -21.88 -25.41
N GLY A 60 0.86 -22.37 -24.30
CA GLY A 60 2.02 -21.78 -23.65
C GLY A 60 2.50 -22.61 -22.47
N GLU A 61 3.42 -22.03 -21.72
CA GLU A 61 3.94 -22.60 -20.48
C GLU A 61 4.14 -21.47 -19.47
N SER A 62 3.66 -21.66 -18.24
CA SER A 62 3.80 -20.69 -17.16
C SER A 62 5.13 -20.90 -16.43
N ALA A 63 5.73 -19.83 -15.95
CA ALA A 63 6.85 -19.88 -15.03
C ALA A 63 6.44 -20.42 -13.65
N GLU A 64 7.42 -20.70 -12.82
CA GLU A 64 7.20 -21.00 -11.41
C GLU A 64 6.79 -19.73 -10.66
N LEU A 65 5.79 -19.86 -9.77
CA LEU A 65 5.39 -18.78 -8.89
C LEU A 65 6.52 -18.44 -7.93
N PHE A 66 6.77 -17.16 -7.72
CA PHE A 66 7.59 -16.75 -6.59
C PHE A 66 6.85 -17.05 -5.29
N ASP A 67 7.58 -17.56 -4.29
CA ASP A 67 7.03 -17.75 -2.95
C ASP A 67 6.87 -16.38 -2.27
N ASP A 68 5.63 -15.96 -2.13
CA ASP A 68 5.23 -14.66 -1.59
C ASP A 68 4.49 -14.77 -0.26
N HIS A 69 4.51 -15.96 0.34
CA HIS A 69 3.91 -16.24 1.65
C HIS A 69 2.43 -15.82 1.79
N THR A 70 1.70 -15.74 0.66
CA THR A 70 0.27 -15.45 0.67
C THR A 70 -0.51 -16.51 1.45
N PRO A 71 -1.47 -16.13 2.30
CA PRO A 71 -2.37 -17.09 2.95
C PRO A 71 -3.39 -17.69 1.98
N LEU A 72 -3.56 -17.08 0.79
CA LEU A 72 -4.52 -17.53 -0.21
C LEU A 72 -3.96 -18.73 -0.99
N GLN A 73 -4.86 -19.60 -1.44
CA GLN A 73 -4.53 -20.71 -2.33
C GLN A 73 -5.72 -21.07 -3.22
N LEU A 74 -5.46 -21.78 -4.31
CA LEU A 74 -6.52 -22.30 -5.17
C LEU A 74 -7.45 -23.23 -4.39
N GLY A 75 -8.75 -23.11 -4.65
CA GLY A 75 -9.80 -23.84 -3.93
C GLY A 75 -10.26 -23.15 -2.64
N ALA A 76 -9.56 -22.11 -2.15
CA ALA A 76 -10.07 -21.29 -1.05
C ALA A 76 -11.40 -20.67 -1.46
N SER A 77 -12.38 -20.70 -0.57
CA SER A 77 -13.75 -20.21 -0.83
C SER A 77 -14.16 -19.18 0.21
N GLY A 78 -14.98 -18.22 -0.18
CA GLY A 78 -15.41 -17.14 0.67
C GLY A 78 -16.74 -16.53 0.25
N GLN A 79 -17.09 -15.42 0.86
CA GLN A 79 -18.30 -14.65 0.56
C GLN A 79 -18.00 -13.17 0.45
N LEU A 80 -18.55 -12.52 -0.59
CA LEU A 80 -18.60 -11.08 -0.72
C LEU A 80 -20.07 -10.65 -0.72
N GLN A 81 -20.52 -9.87 0.27
CA GLN A 81 -21.91 -9.41 0.36
C GLN A 81 -22.93 -10.54 0.13
N GLU A 82 -22.75 -11.66 0.83
CA GLU A 82 -23.57 -12.89 0.75
C GLU A 82 -23.43 -13.70 -0.55
N ARG A 83 -22.68 -13.23 -1.55
CA ARG A 83 -22.37 -13.99 -2.76
C ARG A 83 -21.15 -14.88 -2.52
N ALA A 84 -21.34 -16.18 -2.59
CA ALA A 84 -20.25 -17.15 -2.44
C ALA A 84 -19.34 -17.16 -3.67
N PHE A 85 -18.03 -17.32 -3.45
CA PHE A 85 -17.03 -17.47 -4.50
C PHE A 85 -15.97 -18.51 -4.13
N THR A 86 -15.23 -18.98 -5.13
CA THR A 86 -14.06 -19.84 -4.99
C THR A 86 -12.89 -19.24 -5.79
N LEU A 87 -11.70 -19.25 -5.22
CA LEU A 87 -10.47 -18.85 -5.91
C LEU A 87 -10.02 -20.01 -6.81
N VAL A 88 -10.17 -19.84 -8.13
CA VAL A 88 -9.94 -20.91 -9.11
C VAL A 88 -8.68 -20.68 -9.96
N GLY A 89 -8.16 -19.45 -9.98
CA GLY A 89 -6.96 -19.09 -10.72
C GLY A 89 -6.12 -18.07 -9.97
N ARG A 90 -4.85 -17.95 -10.38
CA ARG A 90 -3.90 -16.95 -9.85
C ARG A 90 -3.01 -16.44 -10.97
N LEU A 91 -2.81 -15.14 -10.99
CA LEU A 91 -1.82 -14.44 -11.76
C LEU A 91 -0.85 -13.75 -10.80
N GLN A 92 0.45 -13.84 -11.08
CA GLN A 92 1.49 -13.14 -10.34
C GLN A 92 2.17 -12.14 -11.24
N TYR A 93 2.12 -10.88 -10.88
CA TYR A 93 2.68 -9.77 -11.63
C TYR A 93 3.92 -9.21 -10.95
N GLY A 94 4.88 -8.78 -11.76
CA GLY A 94 6.00 -7.96 -11.31
C GLY A 94 5.91 -6.57 -11.92
N TYR A 95 6.32 -5.57 -11.16
CA TYR A 95 6.40 -4.19 -11.62
C TYR A 95 7.75 -3.57 -11.28
N GLY A 96 8.12 -2.52 -11.98
CA GLY A 96 9.35 -1.78 -11.71
C GLY A 96 9.72 -0.81 -12.82
N THR A 97 10.59 0.12 -12.50
CA THR A 97 11.13 1.12 -13.45
C THR A 97 12.02 0.49 -14.53
N GLY A 98 12.60 -0.69 -14.24
CA GLY A 98 13.46 -1.45 -15.15
C GLY A 98 12.71 -2.53 -15.94
N VAL A 99 11.39 -2.64 -15.84
CA VAL A 99 10.62 -3.64 -16.60
C VAL A 99 10.52 -3.20 -18.06
N GLU A 100 11.33 -3.82 -18.93
CA GLU A 100 11.36 -3.58 -20.37
C GLU A 100 11.01 -4.84 -21.15
N GLN A 101 10.49 -4.68 -22.37
CA GLN A 101 10.13 -5.80 -23.22
C GLN A 101 11.39 -6.55 -23.69
N GLY A 102 11.48 -7.85 -23.34
CA GLY A 102 12.63 -8.69 -23.69
C GLY A 102 13.86 -8.55 -22.80
N GLY A 103 13.79 -7.72 -21.74
CA GLY A 103 14.89 -7.53 -20.78
C GLY A 103 14.69 -8.28 -19.46
N ASP A 104 15.83 -8.57 -18.78
CA ASP A 104 15.85 -9.04 -17.39
C ASP A 104 15.65 -7.86 -16.42
N GLY A 105 14.72 -6.95 -16.76
CA GLY A 105 14.48 -5.71 -16.02
C GLY A 105 14.22 -5.97 -14.54
N LYS A 106 14.83 -5.15 -13.68
CA LYS A 106 14.67 -5.26 -12.24
C LYS A 106 13.21 -5.04 -11.85
N ILE A 107 12.66 -6.03 -11.17
CA ILE A 107 11.37 -5.97 -10.53
C ILE A 107 11.56 -5.23 -9.21
N ASP A 108 10.75 -4.19 -8.96
CA ASP A 108 10.78 -3.43 -7.71
C ASP A 108 9.79 -4.00 -6.68
N GLY A 109 8.78 -4.75 -7.14
CA GLY A 109 7.82 -5.47 -6.33
C GLY A 109 6.92 -6.38 -7.16
N SER A 110 6.06 -7.14 -6.49
CA SER A 110 5.10 -8.05 -7.13
C SER A 110 3.78 -8.05 -6.38
N TRP A 111 2.70 -8.39 -7.10
CA TRP A 111 1.38 -8.60 -6.50
C TRP A 111 0.70 -9.82 -7.12
N ASN A 112 -0.36 -10.29 -6.47
CA ASN A 112 -1.19 -11.37 -6.96
C ASN A 112 -2.58 -10.90 -7.36
N GLU A 113 -3.14 -11.53 -8.37
CA GLU A 113 -4.53 -11.45 -8.71
C GLU A 113 -5.15 -12.84 -8.70
N TRP A 114 -6.14 -13.03 -7.88
CA TRP A 114 -6.85 -14.29 -7.72
C TRP A 114 -8.17 -14.24 -8.46
N HIS A 115 -8.35 -15.14 -9.43
CA HIS A 115 -9.61 -15.28 -10.14
C HIS A 115 -10.66 -15.87 -9.18
N ALA A 116 -11.63 -15.06 -8.82
CA ALA A 116 -12.76 -15.42 -7.96
C ALA A 116 -13.96 -15.79 -8.83
N LEU A 117 -14.30 -17.07 -8.86
CA LEU A 117 -15.48 -17.57 -9.54
C LEU A 117 -16.64 -17.59 -8.57
N PHE A 118 -17.68 -16.81 -8.84
CA PHE A 118 -18.89 -16.73 -8.02
C PHE A 118 -19.88 -17.85 -8.34
N ALA A 119 -20.71 -18.22 -7.36
CA ALA A 119 -21.70 -19.30 -7.52
C ALA A 119 -22.74 -19.01 -8.62
N ASP A 120 -22.99 -17.75 -8.95
CA ASP A 120 -23.86 -17.32 -10.04
C ASP A 120 -23.17 -17.31 -11.41
N GLY A 121 -21.92 -17.75 -11.49
CA GLY A 121 -21.11 -17.78 -12.71
C GLY A 121 -20.37 -16.45 -13.02
N ALA A 122 -20.53 -15.42 -12.19
CA ALA A 122 -19.80 -14.19 -12.36
C ALA A 122 -18.31 -14.39 -12.06
N SER A 123 -17.47 -13.66 -12.77
CA SER A 123 -16.02 -13.61 -12.61
C SER A 123 -15.62 -12.32 -11.92
N GLY A 124 -14.73 -12.40 -10.96
CA GLY A 124 -14.12 -11.25 -10.27
C GLY A 124 -12.66 -11.52 -10.00
N TRP A 125 -11.96 -10.49 -9.55
CA TRP A 125 -10.56 -10.55 -9.21
C TRP A 125 -10.33 -10.08 -7.77
N LEU A 126 -9.71 -10.92 -6.96
CA LEU A 126 -9.22 -10.55 -5.64
C LEU A 126 -7.72 -10.24 -5.78
N SER A 127 -7.40 -8.96 -5.83
CA SER A 127 -6.02 -8.49 -5.84
C SER A 127 -5.45 -8.49 -4.43
N GLU A 128 -4.19 -8.86 -4.31
CA GLU A 128 -3.45 -8.97 -3.05
C GLU A 128 -2.09 -8.29 -3.20
N ASP A 129 -1.84 -7.26 -2.42
CA ASP A 129 -0.56 -6.57 -2.32
C ASP A 129 -0.32 -6.09 -0.88
N ASN A 130 0.80 -6.50 -0.26
CA ASN A 130 1.24 -6.03 1.06
C ASN A 130 0.14 -6.06 2.15
N ASP A 131 -0.57 -7.19 2.30
CA ASP A 131 -1.71 -7.37 3.21
C ASP A 131 -2.93 -6.46 2.90
N GLN A 132 -2.95 -5.81 1.74
CA GLN A 132 -4.11 -5.10 1.22
C GLN A 132 -4.82 -5.94 0.16
N TYR A 133 -6.15 -5.89 0.19
CA TYR A 133 -6.97 -6.70 -0.70
C TYR A 133 -8.03 -5.83 -1.37
N VAL A 134 -8.25 -6.07 -2.67
CA VAL A 134 -9.29 -5.41 -3.46
C VAL A 134 -10.07 -6.46 -4.22
N MET A 135 -11.40 -6.48 -4.06
CA MET A 135 -12.27 -7.28 -4.92
C MET A 135 -12.81 -6.38 -6.04
N ALA A 136 -12.47 -6.70 -7.28
CA ALA A 136 -12.82 -5.94 -8.47
C ALA A 136 -13.54 -6.78 -9.53
N PHE A 137 -14.31 -6.09 -10.38
CA PHE A 137 -15.05 -6.68 -11.48
C PHE A 137 -14.83 -5.85 -12.74
N ASP A 138 -14.69 -6.53 -13.88
CA ASP A 138 -14.61 -5.86 -15.16
C ASP A 138 -15.93 -5.16 -15.47
N VAL A 139 -15.83 -3.92 -15.93
CA VAL A 139 -16.98 -3.09 -16.27
C VAL A 139 -16.82 -2.50 -17.68
N ARG A 140 -17.92 -2.37 -18.38
CA ARG A 140 -17.90 -1.70 -19.67
C ARG A 140 -17.81 -0.18 -19.44
N PRO A 141 -16.81 0.51 -19.98
CA PRO A 141 -16.72 1.96 -19.88
C PRO A 141 -17.85 2.63 -20.68
N ASP A 142 -18.31 3.80 -20.22
CA ASP A 142 -19.33 4.62 -20.86
C ASP A 142 -18.78 5.46 -22.04
N ALA A 143 -17.46 5.60 -22.13
CA ALA A 143 -16.72 6.29 -23.17
C ALA A 143 -15.39 5.58 -23.45
N PRO A 144 -14.71 5.85 -24.58
CA PRO A 144 -13.37 5.35 -24.84
C PRO A 144 -12.41 5.73 -23.69
N LEU A 145 -11.63 4.75 -23.22
CA LEU A 145 -10.64 4.98 -22.18
C LEU A 145 -9.48 5.83 -22.75
N PRO A 146 -8.88 6.71 -21.92
CA PRO A 146 -7.74 7.51 -22.35
C PRO A 146 -6.53 6.60 -22.63
N PRO A 147 -5.66 6.94 -23.59
CA PRO A 147 -4.42 6.20 -23.82
C PRO A 147 -3.47 6.36 -22.64
N ALA A 148 -2.67 5.31 -22.35
CA ALA A 148 -1.79 5.28 -21.18
C ALA A 148 -0.82 6.47 -21.11
N GLU A 149 -0.33 6.95 -22.25
CA GLU A 149 0.62 8.06 -22.37
C GLU A 149 0.04 9.41 -21.94
N SER A 150 -1.29 9.52 -21.93
CA SER A 150 -1.98 10.73 -21.46
C SER A 150 -2.16 10.75 -19.95
N LEU A 151 -1.94 9.63 -19.28
CA LEU A 151 -2.12 9.49 -17.84
C LEU A 151 -0.86 9.92 -17.08
N ARG A 152 -1.08 10.42 -15.88
CA ARG A 152 -0.03 10.71 -14.90
C ARG A 152 -0.62 10.65 -13.49
N PRO A 153 0.16 10.32 -12.47
CA PRO A 153 -0.30 10.35 -11.08
C PRO A 153 -0.90 11.71 -10.72
N GLY A 154 -2.01 11.68 -10.00
CA GLY A 154 -2.76 12.87 -9.62
C GLY A 154 -3.75 13.41 -10.68
N LEU A 155 -3.70 12.94 -11.93
CA LEU A 155 -4.66 13.35 -12.97
C LEU A 155 -6.08 12.93 -12.59
N ARG A 156 -7.05 13.84 -12.81
CA ARG A 156 -8.47 13.54 -12.63
C ARG A 156 -9.12 13.11 -13.94
N LEU A 157 -9.95 12.08 -13.83
CA LEU A 157 -10.68 11.49 -14.95
C LEU A 157 -12.15 11.33 -14.58
N GLY A 158 -13.04 11.64 -15.52
CA GLY A 158 -14.46 11.26 -15.47
C GLY A 158 -14.66 9.93 -16.15
N LEU A 159 -14.99 8.87 -15.41
CA LEU A 159 -15.29 7.53 -15.95
C LEU A 159 -16.51 6.97 -15.25
N ILE A 160 -17.40 6.30 -15.97
CA ILE A 160 -18.60 5.63 -15.44
C ILE A 160 -19.40 6.53 -14.46
N ALA A 161 -19.68 7.76 -14.91
CA ALA A 161 -20.40 8.80 -14.17
C ALA A 161 -19.78 9.16 -12.81
N LYS A 162 -18.49 8.91 -12.58
CA LYS A 162 -17.75 9.22 -11.35
C LYS A 162 -16.45 9.96 -11.66
N GLN A 163 -15.97 10.73 -10.65
CA GLN A 163 -14.66 11.35 -10.72
C GLN A 163 -13.62 10.43 -10.07
N TRP A 164 -12.56 10.18 -10.80
CA TRP A 164 -11.43 9.36 -10.39
C TRP A 164 -10.14 10.17 -10.40
N GLN A 165 -9.19 9.76 -9.59
CA GLN A 165 -7.82 10.25 -9.63
C GLN A 165 -6.89 9.08 -9.96
N VAL A 166 -5.97 9.28 -10.88
CA VAL A 166 -4.87 8.35 -11.12
C VAL A 166 -4.00 8.32 -9.86
N ALA A 167 -4.02 7.19 -9.16
CA ALA A 167 -3.21 6.96 -7.97
C ALA A 167 -1.83 6.43 -8.35
N SER A 168 -1.76 5.47 -9.27
CA SER A 168 -0.49 4.96 -9.76
C SER A 168 -0.52 4.68 -11.26
N LEU A 169 0.67 4.68 -11.86
CA LEU A 169 0.90 4.29 -13.24
C LEU A 169 2.18 3.45 -13.27
N VAL A 170 2.02 2.15 -13.45
CA VAL A 170 3.14 1.22 -13.38
C VAL A 170 3.30 0.42 -14.67
N ARG A 171 4.56 0.14 -15.03
CA ARG A 171 4.87 -0.86 -16.04
C ARG A 171 4.95 -2.22 -15.36
N THR A 172 4.23 -3.17 -15.88
CA THR A 172 4.10 -4.50 -15.31
C THR A 172 4.39 -5.58 -16.32
N LYS A 173 4.73 -6.75 -15.80
CA LYS A 173 4.95 -7.97 -16.55
C LYS A 173 4.28 -9.13 -15.80
N LEU A 174 3.48 -9.92 -16.49
CA LEU A 174 2.97 -11.16 -15.93
C LEU A 174 4.11 -12.17 -15.78
N LEU A 175 4.41 -12.56 -14.55
CA LEU A 175 5.51 -13.47 -14.20
C LEU A 175 5.07 -14.94 -14.31
N ALA A 176 3.94 -15.26 -13.68
CA ALA A 176 3.43 -16.62 -13.59
C ALA A 176 1.91 -16.68 -13.53
N ALA A 177 1.34 -17.82 -13.86
CA ALA A 177 -0.08 -18.09 -13.80
C ALA A 177 -0.34 -19.50 -13.26
N GLN A 178 -1.50 -19.69 -12.61
CA GLN A 178 -1.92 -20.97 -12.04
C GLN A 178 -3.44 -21.10 -12.08
N GLY A 179 -3.94 -22.35 -12.21
CA GLY A 179 -5.39 -22.66 -12.13
C GLY A 179 -6.18 -22.18 -13.35
N GLU A 180 -7.48 -21.92 -13.14
CA GLU A 180 -8.43 -21.54 -14.19
C GLU A 180 -8.47 -20.01 -14.41
N LEU A 181 -8.43 -19.62 -15.66
CA LEU A 181 -8.38 -18.22 -16.05
C LEU A 181 -9.50 -17.91 -17.06
N PRO A 182 -10.08 -16.69 -17.03
CA PRO A 182 -11.12 -16.28 -17.98
C PRO A 182 -10.57 -15.98 -19.38
N ALA A 183 -9.26 -15.76 -19.50
CA ALA A 183 -8.58 -15.50 -20.78
C ALA A 183 -7.14 -16.05 -20.75
N PRO A 184 -6.52 -16.29 -21.91
CA PRO A 184 -5.11 -16.68 -21.98
C PRO A 184 -4.19 -15.64 -21.33
N PRO A 185 -3.31 -16.05 -20.41
CA PRO A 185 -2.39 -15.13 -19.77
C PRO A 185 -1.31 -14.64 -20.73
N ALA A 186 -1.07 -13.33 -20.76
CA ALA A 186 -0.04 -12.69 -21.59
C ALA A 186 1.34 -12.77 -20.92
N LEU A 187 1.88 -13.98 -20.76
CA LEU A 187 3.15 -14.23 -20.09
C LEU A 187 4.30 -13.48 -20.75
N GLY A 188 5.08 -12.78 -19.93
CA GLY A 188 6.27 -12.05 -20.38
C GLY A 188 5.99 -10.76 -21.15
N GLN A 189 4.75 -10.44 -21.48
CA GLN A 189 4.37 -9.17 -22.08
C GLN A 189 4.51 -8.04 -21.04
N VAL A 190 5.14 -6.94 -21.45
CA VAL A 190 5.24 -5.71 -20.64
C VAL A 190 4.20 -4.72 -21.12
N TYR A 191 3.42 -4.21 -20.20
CA TYR A 191 2.39 -3.21 -20.47
C TYR A 191 2.19 -2.27 -19.29
N THR A 192 1.35 -1.27 -19.46
CA THR A 192 1.03 -0.30 -18.42
C THR A 192 -0.27 -0.68 -17.72
N VAL A 193 -0.29 -0.49 -16.40
CA VAL A 193 -1.50 -0.54 -15.57
C VAL A 193 -1.66 0.79 -14.86
N ALA A 194 -2.87 1.34 -14.88
CA ALA A 194 -3.21 2.56 -14.18
C ALA A 194 -4.23 2.29 -13.08
N ASP A 195 -3.85 2.58 -11.84
CA ASP A 195 -4.77 2.51 -10.71
C ASP A 195 -5.44 3.85 -10.46
N LEU A 196 -6.71 3.81 -10.19
CA LEU A 196 -7.56 4.95 -9.96
C LEU A 196 -8.24 4.83 -8.59
N ARG A 197 -8.42 5.96 -7.93
CA ARG A 197 -9.11 6.06 -6.64
C ARG A 197 -10.14 7.18 -6.70
N ASN A 198 -11.20 7.07 -5.90
CA ASN A 198 -12.19 8.13 -5.80
C ASN A 198 -12.54 8.49 -4.36
N ALA A 199 -13.36 9.53 -4.18
CA ALA A 199 -13.76 10.02 -2.86
C ALA A 199 -14.72 9.06 -2.12
N GLN A 200 -15.26 8.04 -2.78
CA GLN A 200 -16.13 7.02 -2.22
C GLN A 200 -15.39 5.75 -1.79
N ASN A 201 -14.05 5.81 -1.64
CA ASN A 201 -13.19 4.66 -1.34
C ASN A 201 -13.26 3.51 -2.36
N GLN A 202 -13.63 3.82 -3.60
CA GLN A 202 -13.61 2.84 -4.67
C GLN A 202 -12.26 2.83 -5.37
N VAL A 203 -11.94 1.67 -5.88
CA VAL A 203 -10.74 1.39 -6.67
C VAL A 203 -11.19 1.13 -8.11
N ALA A 204 -10.46 1.62 -9.08
CA ALA A 204 -10.59 1.17 -10.45
C ALA A 204 -9.19 0.97 -11.04
N THR A 205 -9.10 0.09 -12.02
CA THR A 205 -7.84 -0.21 -12.71
C THR A 205 -8.10 -0.20 -14.21
N ILE A 206 -7.24 0.46 -14.96
CA ILE A 206 -7.21 0.36 -16.42
C ILE A 206 -6.00 -0.48 -16.80
N ASP A 207 -6.25 -1.61 -17.41
CA ASP A 207 -5.25 -2.54 -17.91
C ASP A 207 -5.05 -2.31 -19.42
N TYR A 208 -3.81 -2.03 -19.81
CA TYR A 208 -3.39 -1.78 -21.19
C TYR A 208 -2.62 -2.96 -21.80
N ALA A 209 -2.90 -4.20 -21.37
CA ALA A 209 -2.31 -5.40 -21.99
C ALA A 209 -2.66 -5.46 -23.50
N ASP A 210 -3.88 -5.09 -23.84
CA ASP A 210 -4.27 -4.71 -25.21
C ASP A 210 -4.50 -3.20 -25.26
N ALA A 211 -3.52 -2.45 -25.77
CA ALA A 211 -3.60 -0.99 -25.85
C ALA A 211 -4.71 -0.48 -26.76
N ALA A 212 -5.19 -1.31 -27.71
CA ALA A 212 -6.31 -0.97 -28.58
C ALA A 212 -7.67 -1.15 -27.88
N HIS A 213 -7.75 -2.08 -26.93
CA HIS A 213 -8.96 -2.42 -26.18
C HIS A 213 -8.65 -2.54 -24.69
N PRO A 214 -8.28 -1.43 -24.01
CA PRO A 214 -7.96 -1.47 -22.59
C PRO A 214 -9.18 -1.89 -21.76
N VAL A 215 -8.94 -2.64 -20.69
CA VAL A 215 -9.99 -3.15 -19.81
C VAL A 215 -10.09 -2.27 -18.57
N LEU A 216 -11.31 -1.91 -18.19
CA LEU A 216 -11.63 -1.18 -16.96
C LEU A 216 -12.22 -2.15 -15.95
N SER A 217 -11.63 -2.23 -14.77
CA SER A 217 -12.18 -2.96 -13.61
C SER A 217 -12.49 -1.98 -12.48
N VAL A 218 -13.56 -2.25 -11.73
CA VAL A 218 -13.95 -1.44 -10.57
C VAL A 218 -14.21 -2.31 -9.37
N GLY A 219 -13.72 -1.89 -8.22
CA GLY A 219 -13.78 -2.65 -7.00
C GLY A 219 -13.78 -1.83 -5.72
N LEU A 220 -13.69 -2.56 -4.64
CA LEU A 220 -13.63 -2.03 -3.27
C LEU A 220 -12.48 -2.71 -2.53
N SER A 221 -11.82 -1.95 -1.66
CA SER A 221 -10.92 -2.54 -0.68
C SER A 221 -11.72 -3.41 0.29
N VAL A 222 -11.22 -4.61 0.55
CA VAL A 222 -11.83 -5.60 1.44
C VAL A 222 -10.81 -6.10 2.46
N ARG A 223 -11.27 -6.52 3.63
CA ARG A 223 -10.42 -7.22 4.60
C ARG A 223 -10.65 -8.71 4.46
N LEU A 224 -9.61 -9.53 4.58
CA LEU A 224 -9.75 -10.99 4.51
C LEU A 224 -10.80 -11.52 5.52
N ALA A 225 -10.84 -10.94 6.72
CA ALA A 225 -11.82 -11.31 7.74
C ALA A 225 -13.28 -11.12 7.28
N ASP A 226 -13.55 -10.08 6.47
CA ASP A 226 -14.90 -9.78 5.97
C ASP A 226 -15.32 -10.74 4.85
N LEU A 227 -14.37 -11.38 4.17
CA LEU A 227 -14.62 -12.36 3.11
C LEU A 227 -14.95 -13.76 3.64
N ARG A 228 -14.85 -14.01 4.95
CA ARG A 228 -15.15 -15.29 5.60
C ARG A 228 -14.50 -16.48 4.89
N LEU A 229 -13.23 -16.33 4.51
CA LEU A 229 -12.49 -17.31 3.74
C LEU A 229 -12.32 -18.63 4.49
N ARG A 230 -12.36 -19.73 3.75
CA ARG A 230 -12.10 -21.11 4.20
C ARG A 230 -11.10 -21.75 3.23
N GLY A 231 -10.36 -22.74 3.71
CA GLY A 231 -9.37 -23.42 2.87
C GLY A 231 -8.16 -22.51 2.57
N LEU A 232 -7.80 -21.63 3.50
CA LEU A 232 -6.54 -20.90 3.43
C LEU A 232 -5.37 -21.86 3.61
N ARG A 233 -4.18 -21.44 3.16
CA ARG A 233 -2.95 -22.18 3.40
C ARG A 233 -2.73 -22.27 4.91
N GLU A 234 -2.54 -23.48 5.43
CA GLU A 234 -2.16 -23.68 6.82
C GLU A 234 -0.70 -23.25 7.01
N GLU A 235 -0.49 -22.14 7.71
CA GLU A 235 0.85 -21.80 8.15
C GLU A 235 1.16 -22.56 9.45
N PRO A 236 2.37 -23.16 9.60
CA PRO A 236 2.82 -23.68 10.87
C PRO A 236 2.97 -22.52 11.86
N GLY A 237 2.02 -22.33 12.75
CA GLY A 237 2.05 -21.30 13.80
C GLY A 237 1.22 -20.06 13.47
N ALA A 238 -0.10 -20.23 13.39
CA ALA A 238 -1.08 -19.19 13.02
C ALA A 238 -1.14 -17.93 13.92
N ASP A 239 -0.37 -17.84 14.99
CA ASP A 239 -0.33 -16.66 15.89
C ASP A 239 0.71 -15.61 15.49
N THR A 240 1.56 -15.91 14.51
CA THR A 240 2.55 -14.94 14.02
C THR A 240 2.77 -15.18 12.53
N LYS A 241 2.39 -14.22 11.68
CA LYS A 241 2.92 -14.07 10.31
C LYS A 241 4.44 -13.76 10.32
N MET A 242 5.12 -14.24 11.36
CA MET A 242 6.56 -14.17 11.51
C MET A 242 7.16 -15.42 10.90
N LEU A 243 7.81 -15.25 9.77
CA LEU A 243 8.53 -16.30 9.09
C LEU A 243 9.57 -16.95 10.02
N ALA A 244 9.58 -18.29 10.07
CA ALA A 244 10.81 -19.02 10.29
C ALA A 244 11.67 -18.87 9.03
N SER A 245 12.12 -17.64 8.73
CA SER A 245 12.80 -17.34 7.48
C SER A 245 14.19 -17.96 7.49
N ARG A 246 14.56 -18.56 6.36
CA ARG A 246 15.96 -18.92 6.11
C ARG A 246 16.76 -17.63 6.11
N GLY A 247 17.57 -17.42 7.16
CA GLY A 247 18.53 -16.33 7.21
C GLY A 247 19.49 -16.42 6.03
N PHE A 248 19.93 -15.28 5.54
CA PHE A 248 20.96 -15.17 4.51
C PHE A 248 22.10 -14.28 5.01
N PRO A 249 23.31 -14.43 4.47
CA PRO A 249 24.43 -13.55 4.82
C PRO A 249 24.25 -12.17 4.19
N CYS A 250 24.51 -11.12 4.97
CA CYS A 250 24.53 -9.75 4.44
C CYS A 250 25.57 -9.62 3.31
N PRO A 251 25.21 -9.13 2.12
CA PRO A 251 26.15 -9.03 1.00
C PRO A 251 27.31 -8.06 1.26
N ASN A 252 27.18 -7.15 2.24
CA ASN A 252 28.23 -6.20 2.58
C ASN A 252 29.19 -6.73 3.66
N CYS A 253 28.70 -7.40 4.73
CA CYS A 253 29.56 -7.77 5.88
C CYS A 253 29.48 -9.25 6.27
N GLY A 254 28.67 -10.07 5.61
CA GLY A 254 28.52 -11.49 5.89
C GLY A 254 27.72 -11.84 7.15
N ALA A 255 27.29 -10.87 7.95
CA ALA A 255 26.48 -11.14 9.13
C ALA A 255 25.12 -11.74 8.77
N PRO A 256 24.53 -12.65 9.60
CA PRO A 256 23.25 -13.25 9.30
C PRO A 256 22.12 -12.20 9.38
N VAL A 257 21.26 -12.19 8.37
CA VAL A 257 20.06 -11.36 8.26
C VAL A 257 18.87 -12.27 8.00
N ALA A 258 17.78 -12.07 8.73
CA ALA A 258 16.57 -12.85 8.61
C ALA A 258 15.34 -11.91 8.66
N PRO A 259 14.59 -11.76 7.54
CA PRO A 259 13.32 -11.04 7.55
C PRO A 259 12.33 -11.74 8.48
N LYS A 260 11.51 -10.96 9.17
CA LYS A 260 10.45 -11.46 10.05
C LYS A 260 9.07 -11.34 9.41
N LEU A 261 8.91 -10.38 8.50
CA LEU A 261 7.66 -10.14 7.80
C LEU A 261 7.71 -10.73 6.39
N ALA A 262 6.62 -11.37 5.99
CA ALA A 262 6.49 -12.03 4.70
C ALA A 262 6.69 -11.10 3.50
N GLY A 263 6.16 -9.88 3.56
CA GLY A 263 6.23 -8.89 2.48
C GLY A 263 7.46 -7.97 2.53
N THR A 264 8.55 -8.33 3.22
CA THR A 264 9.75 -7.48 3.32
C THR A 264 10.46 -7.35 1.97
N LEU A 265 10.48 -6.13 1.40
CA LEU A 265 11.23 -5.80 0.18
C LEU A 265 12.58 -5.13 0.47
N SER A 266 12.76 -4.55 1.64
CA SER A 266 14.04 -4.00 2.09
C SER A 266 14.26 -4.27 3.57
N ILE A 267 15.50 -4.61 3.94
CA ILE A 267 15.88 -4.84 5.33
C ILE A 267 17.25 -4.23 5.63
N SER A 268 17.42 -3.65 6.80
CA SER A 268 18.73 -3.20 7.26
C SER A 268 19.50 -4.31 7.98
N CYS A 269 20.79 -4.43 7.70
CA CYS A 269 21.67 -5.33 8.45
C CYS A 269 21.92 -4.82 9.86
N ASN A 270 21.67 -5.62 10.87
CA ASN A 270 21.89 -5.24 12.27
C ASN A 270 23.37 -5.00 12.64
N ALA A 271 24.32 -5.55 11.86
CA ALA A 271 25.75 -5.45 12.11
C ALA A 271 26.38 -4.21 11.44
N CYS A 272 26.17 -4.03 10.12
CA CYS A 272 26.79 -2.94 9.36
C CYS A 272 25.82 -1.83 8.98
N HIS A 273 24.53 -1.99 9.21
CA HIS A 273 23.44 -1.07 8.88
C HIS A 273 23.25 -0.78 7.38
N SER A 274 23.88 -1.58 6.49
CA SER A 274 23.57 -1.50 5.07
C SER A 274 22.12 -1.91 4.82
N VAL A 275 21.47 -1.24 3.88
CA VAL A 275 20.12 -1.60 3.41
C VAL A 275 20.27 -2.63 2.30
N ILE A 276 19.56 -3.73 2.43
CA ILE A 276 19.57 -4.87 1.51
C ILE A 276 18.24 -4.89 0.77
N ASP A 277 18.32 -4.97 -0.54
CA ASP A 277 17.17 -5.09 -1.45
C ASP A 277 16.77 -6.57 -1.59
N LEU A 278 15.54 -6.90 -1.23
CA LEU A 278 14.95 -8.23 -1.32
C LEU A 278 13.90 -8.34 -2.44
N SER A 279 13.71 -7.32 -3.25
CA SER A 279 12.67 -7.28 -4.29
C SER A 279 12.80 -8.39 -5.34
N GLN A 280 14.00 -8.98 -5.48
CA GLN A 280 14.29 -10.12 -6.36
C GLN A 280 14.19 -11.49 -5.65
N GLY A 281 13.72 -11.49 -4.39
CA GLY A 281 13.71 -12.68 -3.54
C GLY A 281 15.09 -13.01 -2.93
N ILE A 282 15.09 -13.86 -1.88
CA ILE A 282 16.30 -14.24 -1.12
C ILE A 282 17.26 -15.13 -1.96
N GLY A 283 16.77 -15.77 -3.02
CA GLY A 283 17.55 -16.63 -3.90
C GLY A 283 18.27 -15.92 -5.06
N GLY A 284 18.01 -14.62 -5.23
CA GLY A 284 18.62 -13.81 -6.28
C GLY A 284 19.93 -13.14 -5.85
N GLU A 285 20.54 -12.36 -6.75
CA GLU A 285 21.68 -11.52 -6.42
C GLU A 285 21.24 -10.35 -5.53
N LEU A 286 21.55 -10.44 -4.25
CA LEU A 286 21.18 -9.42 -3.27
C LEU A 286 22.03 -8.17 -3.45
N GLN A 287 21.38 -7.02 -3.60
CA GLN A 287 22.03 -5.71 -3.64
C GLN A 287 21.94 -5.05 -2.28
N ALA A 288 23.00 -4.33 -1.89
CA ALA A 288 23.01 -3.56 -0.67
C ALA A 288 23.72 -2.22 -0.88
N PHE A 289 23.31 -1.22 -0.13
CA PHE A 289 24.01 0.06 -0.05
C PHE A 289 24.30 0.47 1.38
N GLU A 290 25.44 1.13 1.59
CA GLU A 290 25.86 1.62 2.90
C GLU A 290 25.17 2.93 3.24
N GLN A 291 24.85 3.10 4.52
CA GLN A 291 24.30 4.33 5.04
C GLN A 291 25.39 5.18 5.70
N ARG A 292 25.50 6.44 5.29
CA ARG A 292 26.56 7.36 5.76
C ARG A 292 26.34 7.88 7.18
N GLN A 293 25.07 7.95 7.60
CA GLN A 293 24.67 8.48 8.91
C GLN A 293 23.98 7.38 9.71
N ARG A 294 24.00 7.52 11.02
CA ARG A 294 23.29 6.64 11.94
C ARG A 294 22.47 7.46 12.90
N PHE A 295 21.23 7.04 13.09
CA PHE A 295 20.31 7.64 14.04
C PHE A 295 19.77 6.55 14.95
N LYS A 296 19.52 6.90 16.20
CA LYS A 296 18.98 5.95 17.18
C LYS A 296 17.48 6.20 17.34
N PRO A 297 16.62 5.19 17.10
CA PRO A 297 15.19 5.32 17.34
C PRO A 297 14.89 5.51 18.84
N LYS A 298 13.96 6.41 19.17
CA LYS A 298 13.48 6.63 20.53
C LYS A 298 12.62 5.47 21.02
N ILE A 299 11.86 4.84 20.09
CA ILE A 299 11.11 3.61 20.34
C ILE A 299 11.91 2.47 19.68
N PRO A 300 12.43 1.50 20.44
CA PRO A 300 13.24 0.43 19.88
C PRO A 300 12.46 -0.45 18.90
N LEU A 301 13.15 -0.91 17.84
CA LEU A 301 12.60 -1.90 16.92
C LEU A 301 12.19 -3.20 17.65
N GLY A 302 11.12 -3.83 17.20
CA GLY A 302 10.53 -5.01 17.81
C GLY A 302 9.67 -4.72 19.05
N LYS A 303 9.66 -3.49 19.56
CA LYS A 303 8.81 -3.10 20.69
C LYS A 303 7.36 -3.05 20.26
N SER A 304 6.46 -3.58 21.07
CA SER A 304 5.01 -3.52 20.85
C SER A 304 4.35 -2.53 21.82
N GLY A 305 3.31 -1.84 21.34
CA GLY A 305 2.53 -0.89 22.12
C GLY A 305 1.07 -0.81 21.64
N VAL A 306 0.17 -0.48 22.55
CA VAL A 306 -1.27 -0.38 22.25
C VAL A 306 -1.63 1.06 21.95
N LEU A 307 -2.01 1.34 20.70
CA LEU A 307 -2.36 2.68 20.22
C LEU A 307 -3.62 2.66 19.37
N ALA A 308 -4.42 3.72 19.47
CA ALA A 308 -5.49 4.06 18.54
C ALA A 308 -4.91 4.93 17.42
N ILE A 309 -4.90 4.43 16.19
CA ILE A 309 -4.29 5.12 15.04
C ILE A 309 -5.36 5.37 13.96
N ALA A 310 -5.45 6.60 13.47
CA ALA A 310 -6.27 6.99 12.33
C ALA A 310 -7.73 6.47 12.38
N GLY A 311 -8.36 6.53 13.56
CA GLY A 311 -9.76 6.13 13.76
C GLY A 311 -9.98 4.66 14.06
N LEU A 312 -8.91 3.83 14.07
CA LEU A 312 -9.00 2.46 14.60
C LEU A 312 -9.14 2.47 16.13
N PRO A 313 -9.75 1.43 16.70
CA PRO A 313 -9.71 1.19 18.14
C PRO A 313 -8.25 0.97 18.59
N PRO A 314 -7.98 1.02 19.91
CA PRO A 314 -6.65 0.66 20.41
C PRO A 314 -6.28 -0.77 20.02
N LEU A 315 -5.17 -0.91 19.28
CA LEU A 315 -4.62 -2.19 18.80
C LEU A 315 -3.15 -2.30 19.17
N SER A 316 -2.67 -3.54 19.27
CA SER A 316 -1.26 -3.82 19.52
C SER A 316 -0.46 -3.64 18.24
N TRP A 317 0.48 -2.69 18.22
CA TRP A 317 1.36 -2.39 17.10
C TRP A 317 2.80 -2.72 17.45
N GLN A 318 3.48 -3.44 16.56
CA GLN A 318 4.92 -3.69 16.69
C GLN A 318 5.71 -2.72 15.81
N VAL A 319 6.76 -2.11 16.33
CA VAL A 319 7.70 -1.29 15.56
C VAL A 319 8.59 -2.21 14.73
N VAL A 320 8.46 -2.19 13.42
CA VAL A 320 9.20 -3.05 12.49
C VAL A 320 10.24 -2.29 11.66
N GLY A 321 10.05 -0.98 11.48
CA GLY A 321 10.97 -0.13 10.75
C GLY A 321 11.07 1.26 11.37
N PHE A 322 12.18 1.92 11.09
CA PHE A 322 12.49 3.30 11.49
C PHE A 322 13.18 4.03 10.35
N ALA A 323 12.78 5.26 10.10
CA ALA A 323 13.44 6.13 9.14
C ALA A 323 13.65 7.53 9.73
N GLN A 324 14.86 8.06 9.62
CA GLN A 324 15.14 9.48 9.86
C GLN A 324 15.06 10.20 8.53
N ARG A 325 14.22 11.22 8.46
CA ARG A 325 13.98 12.01 7.26
C ARG A 325 14.34 13.47 7.42
N ARG A 326 14.50 14.17 6.30
CA ARG A 326 14.64 15.63 6.24
C ARG A 326 13.77 16.21 5.14
N GLY A 327 13.31 17.43 5.37
CA GLY A 327 12.79 18.31 4.32
C GLY A 327 13.93 18.91 3.52
N VAL A 328 13.76 18.97 2.19
CA VAL A 328 14.71 19.59 1.26
C VAL A 328 14.03 20.81 0.63
N GLY A 329 14.66 22.00 0.74
CA GLY A 329 14.10 23.24 0.21
C GLY A 329 14.40 24.46 1.10
N ASN A 330 13.42 25.33 1.33
CA ASN A 330 13.55 26.59 2.08
C ASN A 330 13.65 26.40 3.61
N GLY A 331 14.48 25.53 4.06
CA GLY A 331 14.71 25.18 5.47
C GLY A 331 15.06 23.72 5.60
N THR A 332 15.92 23.38 6.57
CA THR A 332 16.23 21.99 6.92
C THR A 332 15.51 21.65 8.21
N PHE A 333 14.47 20.87 8.13
CA PHE A 333 13.83 20.24 9.28
C PHE A 333 13.94 18.73 9.17
N THR A 334 13.91 18.05 10.30
CA THR A 334 14.05 16.59 10.35
C THR A 334 12.98 16.00 11.24
N TRP A 335 12.55 14.79 10.89
CA TRP A 335 11.59 14.01 11.68
C TRP A 335 11.93 12.54 11.64
N ALA A 336 11.33 11.78 12.54
CA ALA A 336 11.45 10.33 12.59
C ALA A 336 10.14 9.65 12.23
N ASP A 337 10.21 8.65 11.36
CA ASP A 337 9.10 7.80 10.97
C ASP A 337 9.31 6.40 11.55
N TYR A 338 8.29 5.85 12.17
CA TYR A 338 8.24 4.47 12.64
C TYR A 338 7.22 3.71 11.81
N LEU A 339 7.64 2.62 11.20
CA LEU A 339 6.75 1.65 10.57
C LEU A 339 6.24 0.69 11.63
N LEU A 340 4.93 0.62 11.76
CA LEU A 340 4.21 -0.23 12.70
C LEU A 340 3.50 -1.35 11.96
N TYR A 341 3.46 -2.53 12.55
CA TYR A 341 2.76 -3.69 11.99
C TYR A 341 1.78 -4.30 13.00
N ASN A 342 0.62 -4.68 12.49
CA ASN A 342 -0.40 -5.49 13.18
C ASN A 342 -0.88 -6.59 12.24
N ALA A 343 -0.92 -7.84 12.68
CA ALA A 343 -1.24 -8.99 11.82
C ALA A 343 -2.66 -8.96 11.21
N ALA A 344 -3.61 -8.25 11.82
CA ALA A 344 -4.99 -8.15 11.33
C ALA A 344 -5.24 -6.90 10.46
N GLU A 345 -4.54 -5.79 10.77
CA GLU A 345 -4.77 -4.48 10.14
C GLU A 345 -3.64 -4.05 9.19
N GLY A 346 -2.57 -4.87 9.08
CA GLY A 346 -1.41 -4.56 8.26
C GLY A 346 -0.56 -3.43 8.85
N PHE A 347 -0.17 -2.47 8.02
CA PHE A 347 0.78 -1.42 8.38
C PHE A 347 0.13 -0.11 8.79
N ALA A 348 0.80 0.58 9.71
CA ALA A 348 0.52 1.95 10.12
C ALA A 348 1.85 2.68 10.33
N PHE A 349 1.78 3.99 10.53
CA PHE A 349 2.98 4.80 10.73
C PHE A 349 2.81 5.72 11.92
N LEU A 350 3.92 6.03 12.56
CA LEU A 350 3.97 6.95 13.66
C LEU A 350 5.13 7.93 13.43
N ASN A 351 4.80 9.21 13.31
CA ASN A 351 5.78 10.26 13.08
C ASN A 351 6.07 11.01 14.37
N ASP A 352 7.34 11.24 14.64
CA ASP A 352 7.85 12.15 15.67
C ASP A 352 8.37 13.42 15.00
N THR A 353 7.57 14.47 15.05
CA THR A 353 7.83 15.75 14.40
C THR A 353 8.03 16.87 15.42
N GLU A 354 8.39 18.06 14.96
CA GLU A 354 8.46 19.25 15.84
C GLU A 354 7.08 19.66 16.39
N ASP A 355 6.01 19.34 15.65
CA ASP A 355 4.63 19.64 16.03
C ASP A 355 3.97 18.55 16.89
N GLY A 356 4.71 17.51 17.26
CA GLY A 356 4.25 16.40 18.08
C GLY A 356 4.19 15.06 17.34
N TRP A 357 3.50 14.10 17.94
CA TRP A 357 3.36 12.76 17.41
C TRP A 357 2.08 12.63 16.59
N VAL A 358 2.19 12.02 15.42
CA VAL A 358 1.06 11.77 14.53
C VAL A 358 1.04 10.28 14.15
N GLY A 359 -0.11 9.65 14.36
CA GLY A 359 -0.35 8.29 13.86
C GLY A 359 -1.07 8.33 12.52
N TRP A 360 -0.62 7.53 11.54
CA TRP A 360 -1.11 7.56 10.16
C TRP A 360 -1.48 6.19 9.62
N ARG A 361 -2.43 6.17 8.70
CA ARG A 361 -2.73 5.03 7.83
C ARG A 361 -2.92 5.50 6.39
N THR A 362 -2.47 4.70 5.45
CA THR A 362 -2.79 4.90 4.04
C THR A 362 -4.29 4.80 3.80
N MET A 363 -4.78 5.56 2.82
CA MET A 363 -6.19 5.63 2.44
C MET A 363 -6.40 4.94 1.09
N THR A 364 -7.49 4.22 0.95
CA THR A 364 -7.95 3.77 -0.36
C THR A 364 -8.55 4.94 -1.15
N GLY A 365 -9.25 5.85 -0.47
CA GLY A 365 -9.93 6.97 -1.11
C GLY A 365 -9.04 8.18 -1.32
N VAL A 366 -9.53 9.10 -2.15
CA VAL A 366 -8.90 10.39 -2.46
C VAL A 366 -9.78 11.52 -1.94
N PRO A 367 -9.23 12.49 -1.19
CA PRO A 367 -9.99 13.63 -0.74
C PRO A 367 -10.57 14.46 -1.91
N GLU A 368 -11.77 15.00 -1.71
CA GLU A 368 -12.37 15.96 -2.64
C GLU A 368 -11.45 17.19 -2.75
N GLY A 369 -11.22 17.64 -3.98
CA GLY A 369 -10.26 18.73 -4.23
C GLY A 369 -8.79 18.29 -4.26
N GLY A 370 -8.46 17.05 -3.85
CA GLY A 370 -7.07 16.56 -3.71
C GLY A 370 -6.34 16.21 -5.01
N GLY A 371 -6.96 16.34 -6.18
CA GLY A 371 -6.34 15.99 -7.47
C GLY A 371 -5.26 16.94 -7.94
N GLU A 372 -5.34 18.20 -7.57
CA GLU A 372 -4.40 19.22 -8.04
C GLU A 372 -3.21 19.38 -7.09
N ARG A 373 -2.02 19.52 -7.65
CA ARG A 373 -0.84 19.91 -6.88
C ARG A 373 -1.06 21.28 -6.26
N GLY A 374 -0.80 21.40 -4.95
CA GLY A 374 -0.91 22.67 -4.24
C GLY A 374 -2.34 23.10 -3.91
N ALA A 375 -3.31 22.18 -3.93
CA ALA A 375 -4.65 22.45 -3.43
C ALA A 375 -4.58 22.94 -1.97
N ASN A 376 -5.02 24.18 -1.73
CA ASN A 376 -4.97 24.79 -0.38
C ASN A 376 -6.00 24.20 0.59
N VAL A 377 -7.07 23.62 0.06
CA VAL A 377 -8.16 23.04 0.85
C VAL A 377 -8.65 21.76 0.18
N VAL A 378 -8.82 20.70 0.98
CA VAL A 378 -9.37 19.42 0.55
C VAL A 378 -10.47 18.99 1.51
N GLY A 379 -11.41 18.18 1.03
CA GLY A 379 -12.53 17.62 1.81
C GLY A 379 -12.38 16.12 2.00
N TRP A 380 -12.61 15.60 3.22
CA TRP A 380 -12.62 14.17 3.47
C TRP A 380 -13.60 13.81 4.60
N ASN A 381 -14.51 12.88 4.33
CA ASN A 381 -15.53 12.44 5.30
C ASN A 381 -16.25 13.61 5.98
N GLY A 382 -16.69 14.61 5.20
CA GLY A 382 -17.38 15.78 5.70
C GLY A 382 -16.52 16.79 6.46
N VAL A 383 -15.23 16.54 6.60
CA VAL A 383 -14.28 17.46 7.24
C VAL A 383 -13.49 18.21 6.18
N ARG A 384 -13.33 19.52 6.40
CA ARG A 384 -12.45 20.37 5.59
C ARG A 384 -11.06 20.40 6.19
N TYR A 385 -10.06 20.20 5.34
CA TYR A 385 -8.64 20.25 5.70
C TYR A 385 -7.95 21.35 4.91
N ARG A 386 -7.07 22.09 5.58
CA ARG A 386 -6.27 23.18 4.98
C ARG A 386 -4.82 22.75 4.87
N LEU A 387 -4.20 23.06 3.75
CA LEU A 387 -2.76 22.83 3.54
C LEU A 387 -1.97 23.58 4.62
N THR A 388 -1.09 22.87 5.31
CA THR A 388 -0.18 23.39 6.33
C THR A 388 1.23 23.52 5.80
N ASP A 389 1.69 22.52 5.04
CA ASP A 389 3.04 22.54 4.48
C ASP A 389 3.12 21.75 3.15
N SER A 390 4.12 22.07 2.30
CA SER A 390 4.45 21.33 1.10
C SER A 390 5.96 21.39 0.85
N TYR A 391 6.59 20.23 0.79
CA TYR A 391 8.05 20.10 0.72
C TYR A 391 8.49 18.84 -0.01
N LEU A 392 9.80 18.75 -0.30
CA LEU A 392 10.44 17.51 -0.70
C LEU A 392 11.00 16.81 0.52
N ALA A 393 10.73 15.52 0.66
CA ALA A 393 11.24 14.65 1.72
C ALA A 393 12.35 13.74 1.18
N GLU A 394 13.39 13.52 1.97
CA GLU A 394 14.49 12.60 1.68
C GLU A 394 14.79 11.76 2.92
N ALA A 395 14.97 10.45 2.75
CA ALA A 395 15.42 9.57 3.83
C ALA A 395 16.94 9.70 4.03
N LEU A 396 17.36 10.02 5.26
CA LEU A 396 18.76 10.10 5.67
C LEU A 396 19.29 8.76 6.17
N TYR A 397 18.42 7.99 6.84
CA TYR A 397 18.76 6.73 7.49
C TYR A 397 17.52 5.88 7.63
N VAL A 398 17.67 4.57 7.49
CA VAL A 398 16.61 3.59 7.75
C VAL A 398 17.15 2.42 8.56
N GLU A 399 16.30 1.82 9.40
CA GLU A 399 16.63 0.66 10.22
C GLU A 399 15.39 -0.25 10.34
N GLY A 400 15.58 -1.57 10.23
CA GLY A 400 14.50 -2.55 10.32
C GLY A 400 14.05 -3.07 8.96
N GLU A 401 12.77 -3.42 8.86
CA GLU A 401 12.13 -4.05 7.71
C GLU A 401 11.10 -3.13 7.07
N PHE A 402 11.03 -3.14 5.72
CA PHE A 402 10.14 -2.30 4.94
C PHE A 402 9.48 -3.14 3.84
N TYR A 403 8.19 -2.99 3.66
CA TYR A 403 7.41 -3.64 2.60
C TYR A 403 7.52 -2.94 1.24
N TRP A 404 8.39 -1.96 1.12
CA TRP A 404 8.76 -1.29 -0.13
C TRP A 404 10.26 -1.31 -0.35
N LYS A 405 10.67 -1.07 -1.58
CA LYS A 405 12.07 -0.91 -1.93
C LYS A 405 12.59 0.44 -1.49
N VAL A 406 13.46 0.45 -0.48
CA VAL A 406 14.15 1.66 -0.03
C VAL A 406 15.26 2.02 -1.02
N GLN A 407 15.18 3.21 -1.62
CA GLN A 407 16.17 3.70 -2.57
C GLN A 407 17.00 4.83 -1.96
N GLN A 408 18.32 4.76 -2.17
CA GLN A 408 19.21 5.81 -1.69
C GLN A 408 18.96 7.13 -2.45
N GLY A 409 18.77 8.22 -1.69
CA GLY A 409 18.60 9.56 -2.26
C GLY A 409 17.25 9.81 -2.92
N GLN A 410 16.29 8.91 -2.79
CA GLN A 410 14.94 9.13 -3.31
C GLN A 410 14.30 10.32 -2.61
N ARG A 411 13.68 11.17 -3.42
CA ARG A 411 12.94 12.36 -2.98
C ARG A 411 11.47 12.22 -3.32
N LEU A 412 10.63 12.53 -2.36
CA LEU A 412 9.19 12.49 -2.47
C LEU A 412 8.62 13.87 -2.21
N ARG A 413 7.61 14.24 -2.95
CA ARG A 413 6.89 15.49 -2.72
C ARG A 413 5.75 15.24 -1.75
N ASN A 414 5.76 15.97 -0.65
CA ASN A 414 4.75 15.86 0.38
C ASN A 414 3.90 17.12 0.45
N ALA A 415 2.63 16.94 0.83
CA ALA A 415 1.71 18.02 1.15
C ALA A 415 0.87 17.59 2.35
N ASP A 416 0.96 18.33 3.44
CA ASP A 416 0.31 18.05 4.71
C ASP A 416 -0.85 18.99 4.96
N TYR A 417 -1.92 18.44 5.51
CA TYR A 417 -3.15 19.17 5.74
C TYR A 417 -3.64 18.95 7.16
N SER A 418 -4.15 20.01 7.79
CA SER A 418 -4.78 19.96 9.10
C SER A 418 -6.29 20.19 8.99
N GLY A 419 -7.04 19.41 9.75
CA GLY A 419 -8.48 19.60 9.88
C GLY A 419 -8.82 20.95 10.51
N THR A 420 -9.98 21.50 10.16
CA THR A 420 -10.41 22.81 10.67
C THR A 420 -11.43 22.68 11.81
N GLY A 421 -11.47 23.66 12.72
CA GLY A 421 -12.42 23.71 13.83
C GLY A 421 -12.26 22.54 14.80
N ALA A 422 -13.35 21.84 15.10
CA ALA A 422 -13.35 20.69 16.00
C ALA A 422 -12.49 19.50 15.50
N ALA A 423 -12.11 19.49 14.23
CA ALA A 423 -11.27 18.48 13.64
C ALA A 423 -9.76 18.86 13.60
N SER A 424 -9.34 19.90 14.33
CA SER A 424 -7.96 20.43 14.30
C SER A 424 -6.88 19.41 14.66
N GLY A 425 -7.21 18.33 15.37
CA GLY A 425 -6.31 17.20 15.64
C GLY A 425 -6.18 16.19 14.51
N ARG A 426 -7.07 16.23 13.49
CA ARG A 426 -7.00 15.33 12.33
C ARG A 426 -6.04 15.84 11.30
N ARG A 427 -5.40 14.92 10.60
CA ARG A 427 -4.40 15.19 9.57
C ARG A 427 -4.69 14.40 8.29
N LEU A 428 -4.34 14.98 7.15
CA LEU A 428 -4.17 14.28 5.90
C LEU A 428 -2.77 14.57 5.36
N SER A 429 -2.17 13.60 4.70
CA SER A 429 -0.92 13.76 3.99
C SER A 429 -1.07 13.21 2.58
N ARG A 430 -0.48 13.89 1.62
CA ARG A 430 -0.35 13.49 0.22
C ARG A 430 1.12 13.36 -0.11
N GLU A 431 1.53 12.15 -0.43
CA GLU A 431 2.88 11.84 -0.89
C GLU A 431 2.85 11.53 -2.38
N GLU A 432 3.79 12.11 -3.13
CA GLU A 432 3.88 11.95 -4.59
C GLU A 432 5.30 11.57 -4.98
N SER A 433 5.41 10.47 -5.72
CA SER A 433 6.58 10.06 -6.49
C SER A 433 6.33 10.29 -8.00
N ASP A 434 7.26 9.84 -8.84
CA ASP A 434 7.12 9.96 -10.29
C ASP A 434 5.98 9.10 -10.85
N ASN A 435 5.67 7.98 -10.20
CA ASN A 435 4.71 6.99 -10.68
C ASN A 435 3.49 6.79 -9.78
N GLU A 436 3.43 7.49 -8.62
CA GLU A 436 2.38 7.25 -7.64
C GLU A 436 2.01 8.49 -6.83
N VAL A 437 0.74 8.56 -6.39
CA VAL A 437 0.22 9.50 -5.38
C VAL A 437 -0.49 8.69 -4.30
N VAL A 438 0.02 8.78 -3.08
CA VAL A 438 -0.56 8.14 -1.90
C VAL A 438 -1.18 9.19 -0.99
N TRP A 439 -2.37 8.91 -0.51
CA TRP A 439 -3.01 9.68 0.53
C TRP A 439 -3.01 8.90 1.84
N SER A 440 -2.78 9.61 2.94
CA SER A 440 -2.83 9.07 4.29
C SER A 440 -3.71 9.93 5.18
N GLN A 441 -4.46 9.29 6.06
CA GLN A 441 -5.20 9.95 7.12
C GLN A 441 -4.54 9.68 8.46
N GLY A 442 -4.59 10.68 9.34
CA GLY A 442 -3.94 10.58 10.63
C GLY A 442 -4.54 11.48 11.69
N GLY A 443 -3.91 11.47 12.84
CA GLY A 443 -4.27 12.30 13.96
C GLY A 443 -3.15 12.46 14.98
N LEU A 444 -3.20 13.56 15.71
CA LEU A 444 -2.29 13.84 16.80
C LEU A 444 -2.46 12.80 17.90
N ILE A 445 -1.35 12.29 18.43
CA ILE A 445 -1.31 11.38 19.56
C ILE A 445 -0.49 12.04 20.67
N PRO A 446 -1.01 12.18 21.92
CA PRO A 446 -0.27 12.77 23.01
C PRO A 446 1.08 12.04 23.25
N ALA A 447 2.14 12.79 23.46
CA ALA A 447 3.49 12.24 23.69
C ALA A 447 3.53 11.30 24.90
N SER A 448 2.78 11.61 25.97
CA SER A 448 2.60 10.74 27.12
C SER A 448 2.00 9.39 26.75
N SER A 449 0.99 9.39 25.87
CA SER A 449 0.35 8.16 25.39
C SER A 449 1.32 7.26 24.62
N ILE A 450 2.26 7.84 23.85
CA ILE A 450 3.30 7.08 23.16
C ILE A 450 4.24 6.41 24.18
N ALA A 451 4.72 7.17 25.15
CA ALA A 451 5.63 6.66 26.17
C ALA A 451 5.00 5.53 27.00
N ASP A 452 3.70 5.67 27.32
CA ASP A 452 2.96 4.67 28.09
C ASP A 452 2.64 3.43 27.25
N ALA A 453 2.17 3.62 26.02
CA ALA A 453 1.82 2.53 25.11
C ALA A 453 2.99 1.57 24.88
N PHE A 454 4.17 2.11 24.63
CA PHE A 454 5.38 1.32 24.41
C PHE A 454 6.14 0.96 25.70
N GLY A 455 5.64 1.33 26.89
CA GLY A 455 6.29 1.04 28.16
C GLY A 455 7.76 1.48 28.17
N LEU A 456 8.03 2.73 27.73
CA LEU A 456 9.40 3.22 27.61
C LEU A 456 10.02 3.47 28.97
N PRO A 457 11.29 3.08 29.18
CA PRO A 457 12.01 3.36 30.41
C PRO A 457 12.24 4.88 30.59
N PRO A 458 12.52 5.36 31.82
CA PRO A 458 12.63 6.80 32.11
C PRO A 458 13.64 7.54 31.24
N GLU A 459 14.72 6.89 30.81
CA GLU A 459 15.76 7.47 29.95
C GLU A 459 15.21 7.77 28.56
N LEU A 460 14.43 6.86 27.97
CA LEU A 460 13.82 7.04 26.65
C LEU A 460 12.61 7.98 26.72
N ARG A 461 11.84 7.96 27.83
CA ARG A 461 10.74 8.91 28.04
C ARG A 461 11.21 10.37 28.00
N ARG A 462 12.40 10.66 28.51
CA ARG A 462 13.00 12.01 28.47
C ARG A 462 13.35 12.48 27.06
N LEU A 463 13.55 11.55 26.13
CA LEU A 463 13.81 11.86 24.71
C LEU A 463 12.54 12.15 23.93
N ILE A 464 11.37 11.75 24.44
CA ILE A 464 10.08 12.08 23.83
C ILE A 464 9.78 13.53 24.15
N ARG A 465 9.67 14.34 23.10
CA ARG A 465 9.32 15.76 23.26
C ARG A 465 7.93 15.88 23.88
N PRO A 466 7.70 16.81 24.80
CA PRO A 466 6.36 17.14 25.24
C PRO A 466 5.54 17.68 24.04
N ASP A 467 4.23 17.47 24.09
CA ASP A 467 3.35 18.03 23.08
C ASP A 467 3.56 19.54 23.02
N VAL A 468 3.66 20.07 21.80
CA VAL A 468 3.61 21.52 21.60
C VAL A 468 2.24 21.95 22.08
N ALA A 469 2.17 22.72 23.13
CA ALA A 469 0.91 23.35 23.55
C ALA A 469 0.39 24.11 22.32
N PRO A 470 -0.91 23.96 21.94
CA PRO A 470 -1.45 24.79 20.89
C PRO A 470 -1.09 26.22 21.29
N THR A 471 -0.43 26.95 20.40
CA THR A 471 -0.21 28.38 20.58
C THR A 471 -1.61 28.96 20.74
N SER A 472 -2.07 29.02 22.00
CA SER A 472 -3.26 29.79 22.34
C SER A 472 -2.97 31.14 21.74
N GLY A 473 -3.80 31.54 20.77
CA GLY A 473 -3.61 32.81 20.06
C GLY A 473 -3.23 33.81 21.10
N SER A 474 -2.03 34.35 20.98
CA SER A 474 -1.41 35.17 21.98
C SER A 474 -2.43 36.24 22.37
N ASN A 475 -3.00 36.12 23.55
CA ASN A 475 -3.52 37.26 24.24
C ASN A 475 -2.32 38.18 24.43
N ILE A 476 -2.04 38.97 23.39
CA ILE A 476 -1.05 40.03 23.46
C ILE A 476 -1.55 40.88 24.61
N SER A 477 -0.92 40.78 25.76
CA SER A 477 -1.32 41.55 26.91
C SER A 477 -1.29 43.03 26.52
N LEU A 478 -2.24 43.80 27.05
CA LEU A 478 -2.29 45.24 26.76
C LEU A 478 -0.93 45.89 26.97
N SER A 479 -0.16 45.41 27.96
CA SER A 479 1.24 45.82 28.21
C SER A 479 2.18 45.47 27.05
N THR A 480 2.03 44.34 26.37
CA THR A 480 2.84 43.98 25.20
C THR A 480 2.49 44.84 23.99
N VAL A 481 1.20 45.18 23.79
CA VAL A 481 0.76 46.12 22.76
C VAL A 481 1.33 47.52 23.01
N VAL A 482 1.30 47.98 24.28
CA VAL A 482 1.87 49.27 24.67
C VAL A 482 3.39 49.29 24.44
N VAL A 483 4.11 48.24 24.76
CA VAL A 483 5.55 48.11 24.50
C VAL A 483 5.85 48.11 23.00
N ILE A 484 5.09 47.38 22.21
CA ILE A 484 5.25 47.37 20.73
C ILE A 484 4.98 48.76 20.14
N VAL A 485 3.93 49.44 20.58
CA VAL A 485 3.61 50.81 20.14
C VAL A 485 4.69 51.79 20.54
N LEU A 486 5.25 51.68 21.75
CA LEU A 486 6.39 52.50 22.17
C LEU A 486 7.65 52.22 21.35
N ILE A 487 7.97 50.97 21.04
CA ILE A 487 9.08 50.59 20.18
C ILE A 487 8.87 51.10 18.76
N LEU A 488 7.66 51.00 18.21
CA LEU A 488 7.33 51.51 16.88
C LEU A 488 7.44 53.06 16.83
N LEU A 489 7.00 53.76 17.87
CA LEU A 489 7.16 55.19 18.02
C LEU A 489 8.64 55.62 18.10
N LEU A 490 9.46 54.84 18.84
CA LEU A 490 10.90 55.05 18.94
C LEU A 490 11.60 54.83 17.59
N LEU A 491 11.18 53.79 16.85
CA LEU A 491 11.69 53.47 15.51
C LEU A 491 11.26 54.51 14.44
N PHE A 492 10.12 55.16 14.65
CA PHE A 492 9.67 56.23 13.77
C PHE A 492 10.45 57.56 13.95
N LEU A 493 11.07 57.73 15.12
CA LEU A 493 11.87 58.88 15.50
C LEU A 493 13.36 58.73 15.14
N LEU A 494 13.81 57.56 14.69
CA LEU A 494 15.17 57.31 14.24
C LEU A 494 15.28 57.45 12.71
N PRO A 495 16.32 58.09 12.17
CA PRO A 495 16.48 58.24 10.72
C PRO A 495 16.74 56.88 10.06
N ARG A 496 16.02 56.64 8.98
CA ARG A 496 16.09 55.42 8.16
C ARG A 496 17.44 55.24 7.49
N CYS A 497 18.16 54.17 7.81
CA CYS A 497 19.09 53.54 6.88
C CYS A 497 18.52 52.17 6.48
N GLY A 498 18.39 51.95 5.17
CA GLY A 498 17.67 50.80 4.62
C GLY A 498 18.42 49.48 4.69
N GLY A 499 17.66 48.42 4.62
CA GLY A 499 18.16 47.02 4.45
C GLY A 499 16.99 46.03 4.44
N TYR A 500 16.68 45.53 3.27
CA TYR A 500 15.68 44.49 3.02
C TYR A 500 16.14 43.13 3.59
N GLY A 501 15.24 42.42 4.26
CA GLY A 501 15.46 41.04 4.63
C GLY A 501 14.20 40.44 5.29
N GLY A 502 13.24 40.03 4.49
CA GLY A 502 12.05 39.32 4.95
C GLY A 502 12.33 37.82 5.12
N GLY A 503 12.37 37.38 6.35
CA GLY A 503 12.36 35.93 6.68
C GLY A 503 10.98 35.52 7.18
N TYR A 504 10.25 34.77 6.40
CA TYR A 504 9.05 34.06 6.86
C TYR A 504 9.48 32.80 7.58
N TYR A 505 9.18 32.70 8.85
CA TYR A 505 9.25 31.45 9.58
C TYR A 505 7.95 30.68 9.34
N GLY A 506 8.01 29.66 8.45
CA GLY A 506 6.98 28.65 8.34
C GLY A 506 7.21 27.58 9.41
N THR A 507 6.20 27.26 10.16
CA THR A 507 6.18 26.09 11.05
C THR A 507 6.26 24.83 10.21
N ALA A 508 7.36 24.08 10.36
CA ALA A 508 7.55 22.82 9.65
C ALA A 508 6.74 21.71 10.31
N GLY A 509 5.65 21.31 9.69
CA GLY A 509 4.93 20.10 10.02
C GLY A 509 5.70 18.89 9.48
N GLY A 510 5.91 17.87 10.31
CA GLY A 510 6.55 16.63 9.88
C GLY A 510 5.59 15.76 9.07
N ALA A 511 6.08 15.19 8.00
CA ALA A 511 5.32 14.36 7.11
C ALA A 511 5.52 12.86 7.31
N TYR A 512 4.53 12.16 6.91
CA TYR A 512 4.50 10.74 6.71
C TYR A 512 5.14 10.39 5.36
N GLY A 513 5.99 9.38 5.37
CA GLY A 513 6.51 8.75 4.17
C GLY A 513 6.26 7.27 4.24
N GLY A 514 5.19 6.83 3.64
CA GLY A 514 4.92 5.43 3.38
C GLY A 514 4.96 5.23 1.88
N TYR A 515 5.70 4.26 1.45
CA TYR A 515 5.59 3.78 0.09
C TYR A 515 4.48 2.73 0.09
N SER A 516 3.37 3.01 -0.54
CA SER A 516 2.60 1.95 -1.14
C SER A 516 3.12 1.84 -2.56
N SER A 517 3.79 0.77 -2.89
CA SER A 517 3.95 0.41 -4.28
C SER A 517 2.54 0.17 -4.78
N GLY A 518 2.06 1.01 -5.69
CA GLY A 518 0.79 0.79 -6.32
C GLY A 518 0.82 -0.57 -7.00
N GLY A 519 0.39 -1.58 -6.29
CA GLY A 519 0.06 -2.85 -6.90
C GLY A 519 -1.11 -2.62 -7.82
N GLY A 520 -0.92 -2.86 -9.12
CA GLY A 520 -2.02 -2.83 -10.06
C GLY A 520 -3.12 -3.76 -9.57
N HIS A 521 -4.27 -3.22 -9.37
CA HIS A 521 -5.43 -3.98 -8.92
C HIS A 521 -6.36 -4.16 -10.11
N LYS A 522 -6.23 -5.23 -10.79
CA LYS A 522 -7.20 -5.62 -11.79
C LYS A 522 -8.23 -6.60 -11.27
#